data_efbb9188b59fd80b958249e9fb4bcc92
#
_entry.id   efbb9188b59fd80b958249e9fb4bcc92
#
_cell.length_a   1.000
_cell.length_b   1.000
_cell.length_c   1.000
_cell.angle_alpha   90.00
_cell.angle_beta   90.00
_cell.angle_gamma   90.00
#
_symmetry.space_group_name_H-M   'P 1'
#
loop_
_entity.id
_entity.type
_entity.pdbx_description
1 polymer ?
#
loop_
_entity_poly.entity_id
_entity_poly.type
_entity_poly.pdbx_seq_one_letter_code
_entity_poly.pdbx_strand_id
1 'polypeptide(L)'
;MDNVTCARILSDASLEILPLLDAAYQVRKHYFGQEVRVHILNNAQNGHCQEDCHYCAQAKSSTAEIEEYGMKSDEEMLQEARTAYNKGASCYCMVYAGRQASQARIDRLKRILAQIKVEFPDKEICVSTGFVTNQGAVELKQAGLDRLNHNLNTSESHYPNICTTHTFADRLNTLLAAKSAGLKVCSGMIVGMGEGYADIIDVAKRLRVLKAESIPVNLLVPIEGNVLSPQESNMSPDFILRILCLFRFLNPSSEIRVAAGRELHLRSMEVMALYPANSLFLQGYLNAKGSSNARTLRMIKDAGFSIKSELDLDELLKEQAPQQDLVSDGSKALLKGLKELRPAIQTK
;
A
#
# COMPACT_ATOMS: atom_id res chain seq x y z
N MET A 1 19.48 -15.39 4.30
CA MET A 1 20.42 -14.24 4.25
C MET A 1 20.61 -13.74 5.66
N ASP A 2 21.85 -13.61 6.12
CA ASP A 2 22.20 -13.15 7.47
C ASP A 2 22.08 -11.60 7.58
N ASN A 3 22.22 -11.07 8.80
CA ASN A 3 22.08 -9.63 9.04
C ASN A 3 23.21 -8.82 8.43
N VAL A 4 24.42 -9.38 8.34
CA VAL A 4 25.59 -8.68 7.77
C VAL A 4 25.35 -8.44 6.27
N THR A 5 24.96 -9.49 5.55
CA THR A 5 24.63 -9.38 4.12
C THR A 5 23.46 -8.41 3.87
N CYS A 6 22.41 -8.46 4.71
CA CYS A 6 21.30 -7.53 4.61
C CYS A 6 21.74 -6.06 4.82
N ALA A 7 22.58 -5.82 5.84
CA ALA A 7 23.09 -4.48 6.13
C ALA A 7 23.96 -3.96 4.98
N ARG A 8 24.81 -4.80 4.40
CA ARG A 8 25.63 -4.44 3.25
C ARG A 8 24.78 -4.01 2.04
N ILE A 9 23.67 -4.69 1.75
CA ILE A 9 22.76 -4.28 0.68
C ILE A 9 22.27 -2.85 0.89
N LEU A 10 21.99 -2.46 2.14
CA LEU A 10 21.46 -1.15 2.48
C LEU A 10 22.51 -0.04 2.53
N SER A 11 23.75 -0.35 2.94
CA SER A 11 24.74 0.66 3.34
C SER A 11 26.07 0.64 2.58
N ASP A 12 26.39 -0.45 1.87
CA ASP A 12 27.69 -0.59 1.19
C ASP A 12 27.67 0.17 -0.14
N ALA A 13 28.30 1.34 -0.16
CA ALA A 13 28.39 2.17 -1.38
C ALA A 13 29.20 1.53 -2.51
N SER A 14 30.04 0.52 -2.21
CA SER A 14 30.77 -0.22 -3.25
C SER A 14 29.89 -1.21 -4.02
N LEU A 15 28.71 -1.51 -3.47
CA LEU A 15 27.71 -2.36 -4.13
C LEU A 15 26.87 -1.50 -5.07
N GLU A 16 27.20 -1.55 -6.36
CA GLU A 16 26.53 -0.76 -7.39
C GLU A 16 25.03 -1.12 -7.51
N ILE A 17 24.18 -0.12 -7.74
CA ILE A 17 22.73 -0.30 -7.75
C ILE A 17 22.23 -1.09 -8.96
N LEU A 18 22.82 -0.95 -10.14
CA LEU A 18 22.33 -1.64 -11.34
C LEU A 18 22.50 -3.16 -11.27
N PRO A 19 23.66 -3.73 -10.89
CA PRO A 19 23.78 -5.17 -10.65
C PRO A 19 22.84 -5.68 -9.56
N LEU A 20 22.59 -4.87 -8.52
CA LEU A 20 21.66 -5.23 -7.44
C LEU A 20 20.21 -5.31 -7.95
N LEU A 21 19.80 -4.34 -8.77
CA LEU A 21 18.48 -4.33 -9.41
C LEU A 21 18.31 -5.50 -10.38
N ASP A 22 19.34 -5.81 -11.17
CA ASP A 22 19.28 -6.98 -12.06
C ASP A 22 19.10 -8.27 -11.26
N ALA A 23 19.88 -8.48 -10.21
CA ALA A 23 19.74 -9.65 -9.36
C ALA A 23 18.33 -9.76 -8.74
N ALA A 24 17.77 -8.64 -8.27
CA ALA A 24 16.41 -8.59 -7.73
C ALA A 24 15.36 -8.85 -8.82
N TYR A 25 15.60 -8.35 -10.02
CA TYR A 25 14.73 -8.59 -11.18
C TYR A 25 14.70 -10.05 -11.59
N GLN A 26 15.84 -10.76 -11.62
CA GLN A 26 15.86 -12.19 -11.91
C GLN A 26 14.98 -12.98 -10.92
N VAL A 27 15.06 -12.66 -9.62
CA VAL A 27 14.16 -13.25 -8.61
C VAL A 27 12.70 -12.91 -8.90
N ARG A 28 12.39 -11.63 -9.13
CA ARG A 28 11.02 -11.19 -9.45
C ARG A 28 10.50 -11.87 -10.71
N LYS A 29 11.31 -11.92 -11.77
CA LYS A 29 10.97 -12.53 -13.06
C LYS A 29 10.63 -14.02 -12.93
N HIS A 30 11.36 -14.73 -12.07
CA HIS A 30 11.09 -16.16 -11.81
C HIS A 30 9.69 -16.39 -11.25
N TYR A 31 9.22 -15.54 -10.32
CA TYR A 31 7.93 -15.73 -9.64
C TYR A 31 6.75 -15.01 -10.30
N PHE A 32 7.00 -13.90 -11.00
CA PHE A 32 5.95 -12.99 -11.48
C PHE A 32 6.06 -12.61 -12.96
N GLY A 33 7.05 -13.12 -13.67
CA GLY A 33 7.28 -12.74 -15.07
C GLY A 33 7.48 -11.23 -15.23
N GLN A 34 6.84 -10.66 -16.24
CA GLN A 34 6.84 -9.21 -16.51
C GLN A 34 5.56 -8.51 -16.08
N GLU A 35 4.65 -9.21 -15.38
CA GLU A 35 3.39 -8.62 -14.96
C GLU A 35 3.57 -7.70 -13.75
N VAL A 36 2.91 -6.56 -13.80
CA VAL A 36 2.73 -5.62 -12.68
C VAL A 36 1.28 -5.70 -12.20
N ARG A 37 1.10 -5.90 -10.90
CA ARG A 37 -0.22 -5.87 -10.28
C ARG A 37 -0.58 -4.44 -9.92
N VAL A 38 -1.69 -3.98 -10.42
CA VAL A 38 -2.22 -2.65 -10.17
C VAL A 38 -3.31 -2.71 -9.10
N HIS A 39 -3.18 -1.89 -8.08
CA HIS A 39 -4.17 -1.78 -7.01
C HIS A 39 -4.82 -0.40 -7.01
N ILE A 40 -6.10 -0.34 -6.70
CA ILE A 40 -6.83 0.91 -6.48
C ILE A 40 -7.36 0.93 -5.06
N LEU A 41 -7.10 2.05 -4.37
CA LEU A 41 -7.55 2.30 -3.01
C LEU A 41 -8.88 3.04 -3.00
N ASN A 42 -9.81 2.55 -2.20
CA ASN A 42 -10.98 3.26 -1.76
C ASN A 42 -10.77 3.74 -0.32
N ASN A 43 -10.79 5.04 -0.09
CA ASN A 43 -10.81 5.60 1.25
C ASN A 43 -12.26 5.54 1.77
N ALA A 44 -12.67 4.37 2.28
CA ALA A 44 -14.06 4.04 2.58
C ALA A 44 -14.62 4.78 3.81
N GLN A 45 -13.73 5.24 4.70
CA GLN A 45 -14.00 6.16 5.79
C GLN A 45 -12.74 6.99 6.02
N ASN A 46 -12.88 8.30 6.15
CA ASN A 46 -11.75 9.22 6.30
C ASN A 46 -11.89 10.12 7.51
N GLY A 47 -10.81 10.28 8.28
CA GLY A 47 -10.79 11.07 9.50
C GLY A 47 -11.36 10.34 10.71
N HIS A 48 -11.47 11.06 11.83
CA HIS A 48 -12.04 10.61 13.11
C HIS A 48 -11.40 9.34 13.71
N CYS A 49 -10.09 9.13 13.49
CA CYS A 49 -9.36 8.03 14.11
C CYS A 49 -8.93 8.39 15.54
N GLN A 50 -9.16 7.48 16.50
CA GLN A 50 -8.78 7.71 17.90
C GLN A 50 -7.32 7.34 18.21
N GLU A 51 -6.60 6.79 17.23
CA GLU A 51 -5.19 6.43 17.37
C GLU A 51 -4.29 7.65 17.14
N ASP A 52 -3.07 7.58 17.67
CA ASP A 52 -2.08 8.67 17.62
C ASP A 52 -0.90 8.39 16.67
N CYS A 53 -1.08 7.50 15.71
CA CYS A 53 -0.01 7.14 14.76
C CYS A 53 0.60 8.38 14.12
N HIS A 54 1.86 8.69 14.42
CA HIS A 54 2.55 9.95 14.08
C HIS A 54 2.68 10.21 12.58
N TYR A 55 2.64 9.17 11.76
CA TYR A 55 2.72 9.23 10.29
C TYR A 55 1.36 9.45 9.60
N CYS A 56 0.26 9.42 10.35
CA CYS A 56 -1.09 9.32 9.77
C CYS A 56 -1.85 10.66 9.87
N ALA A 57 -2.25 11.19 8.73
CA ALA A 57 -3.06 12.41 8.67
C ALA A 57 -4.47 12.27 9.31
N GLN A 58 -4.94 11.04 9.54
CA GLN A 58 -6.23 10.76 10.17
C GLN A 58 -6.11 10.53 11.69
N ALA A 59 -4.89 10.62 12.24
CA ALA A 59 -4.66 10.40 13.68
C ALA A 59 -5.24 11.55 14.50
N LYS A 60 -5.67 11.27 15.75
CA LYS A 60 -6.18 12.29 16.68
C LYS A 60 -5.14 13.38 17.01
N SER A 61 -3.86 13.07 16.83
CA SER A 61 -2.73 13.97 17.07
C SER A 61 -2.35 14.79 15.85
N SER A 62 -2.93 14.50 14.69
CA SER A 62 -2.66 15.26 13.46
C SER A 62 -3.53 16.51 13.39
N THR A 63 -2.95 17.59 12.88
CA THR A 63 -3.65 18.85 12.55
C THR A 63 -3.77 19.03 11.03
N ALA A 64 -3.53 17.97 10.25
CA ALA A 64 -3.62 18.00 8.80
C ALA A 64 -5.04 18.35 8.34
N GLU A 65 -5.15 19.29 7.42
CA GLU A 65 -6.41 19.69 6.81
C GLU A 65 -6.85 18.70 5.75
N ILE A 66 -7.46 17.59 6.18
CA ILE A 66 -8.01 16.55 5.32
C ILE A 66 -9.54 16.62 5.28
N GLU A 67 -10.13 16.14 4.20
CA GLU A 67 -11.57 15.93 4.14
C GLU A 67 -11.99 14.81 5.09
N GLU A 68 -12.96 15.07 5.97
CA GLU A 68 -13.46 14.09 6.92
C GLU A 68 -14.89 13.66 6.57
N TYR A 69 -15.11 12.34 6.56
CA TYR A 69 -16.44 11.76 6.34
C TYR A 69 -16.57 10.39 6.99
N GLY A 70 -17.80 10.04 7.37
CA GLY A 70 -18.16 8.72 7.86
C GLY A 70 -18.03 7.65 6.75
N MET A 71 -18.45 6.42 7.06
CA MET A 71 -18.40 5.34 6.06
C MET A 71 -19.23 5.71 4.82
N LYS A 72 -18.67 5.54 3.63
CA LYS A 72 -19.35 5.65 2.34
C LYS A 72 -20.56 4.71 2.30
N SER A 73 -21.56 5.01 1.48
CA SER A 73 -22.70 4.10 1.29
C SER A 73 -22.27 2.79 0.61
N ASP A 74 -23.08 1.75 0.73
CA ASP A 74 -22.81 0.46 0.09
C ASP A 74 -22.81 0.63 -1.44
N GLU A 75 -23.71 1.47 -1.97
CA GLU A 75 -23.79 1.82 -3.39
C GLU A 75 -22.53 2.54 -3.90
N GLU A 76 -22.01 3.55 -3.16
CA GLU A 76 -20.75 4.22 -3.51
C GLU A 76 -19.60 3.21 -3.59
N MET A 77 -19.50 2.31 -2.61
CA MET A 77 -18.43 1.34 -2.54
C MET A 77 -18.47 0.33 -3.69
N LEU A 78 -19.68 -0.12 -4.06
CA LEU A 78 -19.89 -1.02 -5.20
C LEU A 78 -19.57 -0.31 -6.54
N GLN A 79 -20.03 0.92 -6.71
CA GLN A 79 -19.73 1.72 -7.90
C GLN A 79 -18.22 2.01 -8.05
N GLU A 80 -17.52 2.30 -6.95
CA GLU A 80 -16.07 2.51 -6.97
C GLU A 80 -15.32 1.20 -7.24
N ALA A 81 -15.83 0.04 -6.79
CA ALA A 81 -15.27 -1.27 -7.15
C ALA A 81 -15.37 -1.54 -8.66
N ARG A 82 -16.55 -1.30 -9.25
CA ARG A 82 -16.77 -1.39 -10.72
C ARG A 82 -15.77 -0.50 -11.47
N THR A 83 -15.66 0.76 -11.05
CA THR A 83 -14.73 1.72 -11.65
C THR A 83 -13.27 1.26 -11.51
N ALA A 84 -12.88 0.68 -10.37
CA ALA A 84 -11.52 0.19 -10.16
C ALA A 84 -11.18 -0.98 -11.10
N TYR A 85 -12.06 -1.96 -11.20
CA TYR A 85 -11.81 -3.12 -12.07
C TYR A 85 -11.84 -2.74 -13.56
N ASN A 86 -12.71 -1.83 -13.97
CA ASN A 86 -12.74 -1.28 -15.33
C ASN A 86 -11.49 -0.45 -15.68
N LYS A 87 -10.73 0.02 -14.69
CA LYS A 87 -9.41 0.65 -14.88
C LYS A 87 -8.24 -0.34 -14.80
N GLY A 88 -8.50 -1.63 -14.86
CA GLY A 88 -7.48 -2.68 -14.87
C GLY A 88 -6.93 -3.07 -13.50
N ALA A 89 -7.58 -2.67 -12.39
CA ALA A 89 -7.14 -3.08 -11.06
C ALA A 89 -7.18 -4.59 -10.89
N SER A 90 -6.08 -5.19 -10.43
CA SER A 90 -6.03 -6.58 -9.99
C SER A 90 -6.69 -6.77 -8.62
N CYS A 91 -6.72 -5.71 -7.82
CA CYS A 91 -7.26 -5.73 -6.47
C CYS A 91 -7.87 -4.38 -6.11
N TYR A 92 -9.07 -4.41 -5.56
CA TYR A 92 -9.73 -3.26 -4.97
C TYR A 92 -9.51 -3.27 -3.46
N CYS A 93 -9.00 -2.16 -2.91
CA CYS A 93 -8.61 -2.06 -1.52
C CYS A 93 -9.51 -1.07 -0.78
N MET A 94 -10.33 -1.55 0.16
CA MET A 94 -11.17 -0.70 1.02
C MET A 94 -10.43 -0.37 2.31
N VAL A 95 -10.27 0.92 2.62
CA VAL A 95 -9.55 1.40 3.79
C VAL A 95 -10.49 2.21 4.69
N TYR A 96 -10.53 1.84 5.95
CA TYR A 96 -11.35 2.47 6.98
C TYR A 96 -10.47 3.08 8.07
N ALA A 97 -10.75 4.30 8.42
CA ALA A 97 -10.22 4.91 9.62
C ALA A 97 -10.77 4.23 10.89
N GLY A 98 -9.96 4.20 11.95
CA GLY A 98 -10.38 3.70 13.26
C GLY A 98 -9.48 2.57 13.79
N ARG A 99 -9.56 2.38 15.12
CA ARG A 99 -8.74 1.43 15.88
C ARG A 99 -9.07 -0.02 15.54
N GLN A 100 -10.36 -0.36 15.56
CA GLN A 100 -10.85 -1.74 15.48
C GLN A 100 -12.16 -1.81 14.70
N ALA A 101 -12.34 -2.90 13.97
CA ALA A 101 -13.62 -3.21 13.35
C ALA A 101 -14.65 -3.59 14.41
N SER A 102 -15.73 -2.80 14.52
CA SER A 102 -16.90 -3.18 15.30
C SER A 102 -17.68 -4.30 14.59
N GLN A 103 -18.52 -5.05 15.33
CA GLN A 103 -19.37 -6.08 14.74
C GLN A 103 -20.27 -5.49 13.64
N ALA A 104 -20.84 -4.31 13.86
CA ALA A 104 -21.65 -3.62 12.85
C ALA A 104 -20.85 -3.32 11.56
N ARG A 105 -19.56 -2.97 11.69
CA ARG A 105 -18.68 -2.80 10.52
C ARG A 105 -18.40 -4.14 9.82
N ILE A 106 -18.15 -5.21 10.59
CA ILE A 106 -17.96 -6.56 10.02
C ILE A 106 -19.20 -6.99 9.25
N ASP A 107 -20.40 -6.85 9.84
CA ASP A 107 -21.67 -7.25 9.19
C ASP A 107 -21.92 -6.45 7.91
N ARG A 108 -21.58 -5.16 7.90
CA ARG A 108 -21.68 -4.34 6.71
C ARG A 108 -20.66 -4.77 5.64
N LEU A 109 -19.41 -5.01 6.03
CA LEU A 109 -18.39 -5.53 5.12
C LEU A 109 -18.82 -6.85 4.49
N LYS A 110 -19.42 -7.76 5.26
CA LYS A 110 -19.92 -9.05 4.72
C LYS A 110 -20.91 -8.84 3.58
N ARG A 111 -21.85 -7.89 3.72
CA ARG A 111 -22.82 -7.58 2.66
C ARG A 111 -22.16 -7.02 1.40
N ILE A 112 -21.24 -6.06 1.57
CA ILE A 112 -20.53 -5.42 0.44
C ILE A 112 -19.63 -6.43 -0.27
N LEU A 113 -18.88 -7.23 0.48
CA LEU A 113 -18.01 -8.27 -0.07
C LEU A 113 -18.80 -9.28 -0.90
N ALA A 114 -19.94 -9.74 -0.38
CA ALA A 114 -20.80 -10.68 -1.11
C ALA A 114 -21.33 -10.07 -2.43
N GLN A 115 -21.74 -8.80 -2.41
CA GLN A 115 -22.21 -8.10 -3.63
C GLN A 115 -21.08 -7.95 -4.66
N ILE A 116 -19.88 -7.53 -4.23
CA ILE A 116 -18.73 -7.41 -5.14
C ILE A 116 -18.36 -8.78 -5.72
N LYS A 117 -18.38 -9.84 -4.91
CA LYS A 117 -18.03 -11.19 -5.36
C LYS A 117 -19.07 -11.81 -6.30
N VAL A 118 -20.33 -11.44 -6.19
CA VAL A 118 -21.36 -11.84 -7.17
C VAL A 118 -21.07 -11.22 -8.55
N GLU A 119 -20.66 -9.96 -8.57
CA GLU A 119 -20.40 -9.23 -9.83
C GLU A 119 -18.99 -9.51 -10.38
N PHE A 120 -18.00 -9.70 -9.50
CA PHE A 120 -16.58 -9.89 -9.84
C PHE A 120 -15.99 -11.08 -9.08
N PRO A 121 -16.37 -12.33 -9.38
CA PRO A 121 -15.98 -13.52 -8.60
C PRO A 121 -14.46 -13.74 -8.56
N ASP A 122 -13.75 -13.44 -9.66
CA ASP A 122 -12.32 -13.71 -9.84
C ASP A 122 -11.42 -12.54 -9.41
N LYS A 123 -12.00 -11.37 -9.13
CA LYS A 123 -11.24 -10.18 -8.73
C LYS A 123 -10.92 -10.20 -7.23
N GLU A 124 -9.70 -9.79 -6.87
CA GLU A 124 -9.26 -9.76 -5.48
C GLU A 124 -9.78 -8.51 -4.75
N ILE A 125 -10.21 -8.72 -3.49
CA ILE A 125 -10.62 -7.66 -2.57
C ILE A 125 -9.69 -7.66 -1.37
N CYS A 126 -9.20 -6.47 -1.01
CA CYS A 126 -8.39 -6.23 0.18
C CYS A 126 -9.13 -5.27 1.12
N VAL A 127 -9.09 -5.53 2.42
CA VAL A 127 -9.68 -4.64 3.44
C VAL A 127 -8.64 -4.26 4.49
N SER A 128 -8.59 -2.97 4.84
CA SER A 128 -7.88 -2.42 5.99
C SER A 128 -8.91 -1.76 6.90
N THR A 129 -9.15 -2.33 8.09
CA THR A 129 -10.26 -1.91 8.97
C THR A 129 -9.87 -1.83 10.44
N GLY A 130 -8.58 -1.56 10.72
CA GLY A 130 -8.03 -1.59 12.07
C GLY A 130 -7.83 -3.01 12.59
N PHE A 131 -7.87 -3.20 13.90
CA PHE A 131 -7.74 -4.53 14.50
C PHE A 131 -8.95 -5.40 14.18
N VAL A 132 -8.70 -6.69 13.99
CA VAL A 132 -9.73 -7.70 13.71
C VAL A 132 -9.52 -8.88 14.65
N THR A 133 -10.60 -9.33 15.29
CA THR A 133 -10.60 -10.52 16.12
C THR A 133 -10.54 -11.80 15.27
N ASN A 134 -10.21 -12.94 15.89
CA ASN A 134 -10.26 -14.24 15.22
C ASN A 134 -11.64 -14.50 14.58
N GLN A 135 -12.70 -14.24 15.33
CA GLN A 135 -14.07 -14.41 14.83
C GLN A 135 -14.36 -13.49 13.63
N GLY A 136 -14.01 -12.19 13.74
CA GLY A 136 -14.19 -11.23 12.65
C GLY A 136 -13.41 -11.61 11.39
N ALA A 137 -12.19 -12.15 11.53
CA ALA A 137 -11.40 -12.63 10.40
C ALA A 137 -12.06 -13.83 9.70
N VAL A 138 -12.61 -14.78 10.46
CA VAL A 138 -13.36 -15.92 9.92
C VAL A 138 -14.61 -15.43 9.17
N GLU A 139 -15.38 -14.53 9.75
CA GLU A 139 -16.59 -13.98 9.12
C GLU A 139 -16.27 -13.24 7.80
N LEU A 140 -15.21 -12.43 7.79
CA LEU A 140 -14.77 -11.75 6.57
C LEU A 140 -14.31 -12.75 5.49
N LYS A 141 -13.59 -13.81 5.88
CA LYS A 141 -13.18 -14.86 4.95
C LYS A 141 -14.38 -15.57 4.33
N GLN A 142 -15.36 -15.95 5.14
CA GLN A 142 -16.60 -16.61 4.67
C GLN A 142 -17.41 -15.71 3.73
N ALA A 143 -17.34 -14.40 3.90
CA ALA A 143 -17.99 -13.41 3.05
C ALA A 143 -17.26 -13.16 1.71
N GLY A 144 -16.11 -13.80 1.47
CA GLY A 144 -15.37 -13.70 0.22
C GLY A 144 -14.19 -12.71 0.24
N LEU A 145 -13.77 -12.24 1.42
CA LEU A 145 -12.55 -11.44 1.52
C LEU A 145 -11.32 -12.28 1.11
N ASP A 146 -10.49 -11.74 0.23
CA ASP A 146 -9.26 -12.40 -0.20
C ASP A 146 -8.09 -12.05 0.71
N ARG A 147 -7.93 -10.75 1.03
CA ARG A 147 -6.78 -10.22 1.77
C ARG A 147 -7.20 -9.31 2.91
N LEU A 148 -6.55 -9.45 4.07
CA LEU A 148 -6.59 -8.46 5.13
C LEU A 148 -5.29 -7.64 5.10
N ASN A 149 -5.41 -6.32 5.00
CA ASN A 149 -4.29 -5.40 5.16
C ASN A 149 -4.19 -4.93 6.61
N HIS A 150 -3.03 -5.14 7.19
CA HIS A 150 -2.67 -4.54 8.47
C HIS A 150 -1.15 -4.43 8.55
N ASN A 151 -0.59 -3.25 8.28
CA ASN A 151 0.85 -3.09 8.21
C ASN A 151 1.52 -3.21 9.58
N LEU A 152 2.70 -3.84 9.65
CA LEU A 152 3.59 -3.74 10.82
C LEU A 152 4.11 -2.31 10.99
N ASN A 153 4.31 -1.60 9.90
CA ASN A 153 4.81 -0.23 9.75
C ASN A 153 6.30 -0.07 10.06
N THR A 154 6.79 -0.57 11.17
CA THR A 154 8.20 -0.56 11.57
C THR A 154 8.53 -1.78 12.44
N SER A 155 9.75 -1.86 12.97
CA SER A 155 10.17 -2.91 13.91
C SER A 155 9.49 -2.77 15.27
N GLU A 156 9.51 -3.83 16.05
CA GLU A 156 9.00 -3.82 17.42
C GLU A 156 9.77 -2.84 18.33
N SER A 157 11.09 -2.74 18.14
CA SER A 157 11.97 -1.83 18.90
C SER A 157 11.70 -0.36 18.60
N HIS A 158 11.39 -0.02 17.34
CA HIS A 158 11.12 1.34 16.93
C HIS A 158 9.66 1.76 17.13
N TYR A 159 8.75 0.80 17.31
CA TYR A 159 7.30 1.04 17.35
C TYR A 159 6.86 2.10 18.37
N PRO A 160 7.40 2.16 19.60
CA PRO A 160 7.03 3.19 20.59
C PRO A 160 7.29 4.63 20.14
N ASN A 161 8.20 4.82 19.17
CA ASN A 161 8.53 6.15 18.65
C ASN A 161 7.46 6.69 17.68
N ILE A 162 6.60 5.81 17.14
CA ILE A 162 5.64 6.18 16.09
C ILE A 162 4.17 6.05 16.52
N CYS A 163 3.89 5.41 17.65
CA CYS A 163 2.54 5.22 18.15
C CYS A 163 2.56 4.84 19.63
N THR A 164 1.68 5.44 20.44
CA THR A 164 1.55 5.13 21.89
C THR A 164 0.21 4.50 22.24
N THR A 165 -0.80 4.57 21.38
CA THR A 165 -2.15 4.09 21.65
C THR A 165 -2.32 2.58 21.41
N HIS A 166 -1.40 1.96 20.71
CA HIS A 166 -1.34 0.51 20.53
C HIS A 166 0.10 0.05 20.26
N THR A 167 0.32 -1.24 20.35
CA THR A 167 1.65 -1.86 20.28
C THR A 167 1.89 -2.58 18.95
N PHE A 168 3.16 -2.93 18.70
CA PHE A 168 3.53 -3.84 17.61
C PHE A 168 2.83 -5.21 17.76
N ALA A 169 2.74 -5.73 19.00
CA ALA A 169 2.08 -7.01 19.29
C ALA A 169 0.59 -6.99 18.90
N ASP A 170 -0.12 -5.88 19.12
CA ASP A 170 -1.54 -5.74 18.71
C ASP A 170 -1.68 -5.89 17.19
N ARG A 171 -0.75 -5.32 16.42
CA ARG A 171 -0.74 -5.47 14.95
C ARG A 171 -0.45 -6.90 14.53
N LEU A 172 0.58 -7.50 15.14
CA LEU A 172 0.95 -8.88 14.85
C LEU A 172 -0.22 -9.84 15.13
N ASN A 173 -0.93 -9.67 16.25
CA ASN A 173 -2.09 -10.49 16.60
C ASN A 173 -3.20 -10.42 15.55
N THR A 174 -3.47 -9.25 14.98
CA THR A 174 -4.41 -9.10 13.86
C THR A 174 -3.98 -9.90 12.62
N LEU A 175 -2.68 -9.87 12.28
CA LEU A 175 -2.14 -10.64 11.16
C LEU A 175 -2.22 -12.14 11.39
N LEU A 176 -1.97 -12.59 12.62
CA LEU A 176 -2.09 -13.99 13.01
C LEU A 176 -3.56 -14.45 12.96
N ALA A 177 -4.50 -13.62 13.41
CA ALA A 177 -5.94 -13.89 13.29
C ALA A 177 -6.36 -14.05 11.81
N ALA A 178 -5.88 -13.17 10.92
CA ALA A 178 -6.13 -13.27 9.48
C ALA A 178 -5.59 -14.58 8.89
N LYS A 179 -4.34 -14.94 9.21
CA LYS A 179 -3.72 -16.20 8.76
C LYS A 179 -4.49 -17.43 9.25
N SER A 180 -4.87 -17.44 10.52
CA SER A 180 -5.64 -18.56 11.13
C SER A 180 -7.01 -18.74 10.46
N ALA A 181 -7.62 -17.65 9.98
CA ALA A 181 -8.87 -17.69 9.21
C ALA A 181 -8.69 -18.06 7.73
N GLY A 182 -7.45 -18.26 7.26
CA GLY A 182 -7.15 -18.57 5.84
C GLY A 182 -7.24 -17.37 4.91
N LEU A 183 -7.16 -16.15 5.45
CA LEU A 183 -7.01 -14.93 4.65
C LEU A 183 -5.56 -14.77 4.19
N LYS A 184 -5.35 -14.25 2.98
CA LYS A 184 -4.05 -13.76 2.56
C LYS A 184 -3.71 -12.52 3.38
N VAL A 185 -2.45 -12.37 3.80
CA VAL A 185 -1.97 -11.22 4.56
C VAL A 185 -1.30 -10.22 3.65
N CYS A 186 -1.76 -8.96 3.73
CA CYS A 186 -1.10 -7.80 3.17
C CYS A 186 -0.52 -6.99 4.34
N SER A 187 0.80 -6.97 4.49
CA SER A 187 1.48 -6.26 5.56
C SER A 187 2.86 -5.80 5.12
N GLY A 188 3.23 -4.60 5.49
CA GLY A 188 4.48 -3.98 5.10
C GLY A 188 4.97 -2.95 6.10
N MET A 189 5.82 -2.03 5.61
CA MET A 189 6.40 -0.98 6.44
C MET A 189 6.20 0.39 5.82
N ILE A 190 6.53 1.41 6.62
CA ILE A 190 6.73 2.79 6.17
C ILE A 190 8.21 3.11 6.42
N VAL A 191 8.89 3.57 5.38
CA VAL A 191 10.29 4.00 5.43
C VAL A 191 10.32 5.51 5.59
N GLY A 192 11.26 6.01 6.39
CA GLY A 192 11.48 7.44 6.62
C GLY A 192 10.89 7.98 7.92
N MET A 193 10.58 7.08 8.88
CA MET A 193 10.06 7.45 10.21
C MET A 193 11.16 7.54 11.28
N GLY A 194 12.43 7.56 10.89
CA GLY A 194 13.58 7.58 11.81
C GLY A 194 14.12 6.20 12.18
N GLU A 195 13.63 5.14 11.55
CA GLU A 195 14.12 3.79 11.71
C GLU A 195 15.53 3.60 11.16
N GLY A 196 16.30 2.69 11.77
CA GLY A 196 17.62 2.29 11.28
C GLY A 196 17.60 1.07 10.35
N TYR A 197 18.76 0.71 9.81
CA TYR A 197 18.90 -0.49 8.95
C TYR A 197 18.46 -1.77 9.65
N ALA A 198 18.74 -1.89 10.95
CA ALA A 198 18.34 -3.05 11.75
C ALA A 198 16.81 -3.20 11.79
N ASP A 199 16.08 -2.10 11.89
CA ASP A 199 14.62 -2.09 11.91
C ASP A 199 14.03 -2.53 10.56
N ILE A 200 14.59 -2.03 9.45
CA ILE A 200 14.18 -2.42 8.09
C ILE A 200 14.39 -3.93 7.87
N ILE A 201 15.55 -4.45 8.30
CA ILE A 201 15.90 -5.87 8.18
C ILE A 201 14.96 -6.73 9.05
N ASP A 202 14.67 -6.31 10.29
CA ASP A 202 13.77 -7.03 11.18
C ASP A 202 12.37 -7.14 10.57
N VAL A 203 11.79 -6.03 10.09
CA VAL A 203 10.47 -6.05 9.42
C VAL A 203 10.47 -6.99 8.23
N ALA A 204 11.47 -6.91 7.34
CA ALA A 204 11.53 -7.74 6.15
C ALA A 204 11.60 -9.25 6.50
N LYS A 205 12.35 -9.62 7.56
CA LYS A 205 12.44 -10.99 8.07
C LYS A 205 11.17 -11.46 8.76
N ARG A 206 10.52 -10.59 9.56
CA ARG A 206 9.23 -10.91 10.20
C ARG A 206 8.14 -11.18 9.18
N LEU A 207 8.08 -10.39 8.09
CA LEU A 207 7.14 -10.62 7.00
C LEU A 207 7.40 -11.94 6.28
N ARG A 208 8.66 -12.37 6.15
CA ARG A 208 9.02 -13.70 5.66
C ARG A 208 8.52 -14.81 6.57
N VAL A 209 8.72 -14.68 7.90
CA VAL A 209 8.23 -15.65 8.90
C VAL A 209 6.70 -15.74 8.86
N LEU A 210 6.02 -14.60 8.75
CA LEU A 210 4.57 -14.52 8.57
C LEU A 210 4.10 -15.09 7.24
N LYS A 211 5.00 -15.33 6.28
CA LYS A 211 4.65 -15.68 4.89
C LYS A 211 3.62 -14.70 4.33
N ALA A 212 3.88 -13.39 4.49
CA ALA A 212 3.00 -12.37 3.96
C ALA A 212 2.92 -12.48 2.44
N GLU A 213 1.71 -12.58 1.90
CA GLU A 213 1.49 -12.73 0.46
C GLU A 213 1.67 -11.42 -0.31
N SER A 214 1.46 -10.27 0.34
CA SER A 214 1.66 -8.94 -0.24
C SER A 214 2.35 -8.02 0.76
N ILE A 215 3.39 -7.35 0.30
CA ILE A 215 4.25 -6.50 1.14
C ILE A 215 4.33 -5.10 0.53
N PRO A 216 3.48 -4.16 0.97
CA PRO A 216 3.62 -2.75 0.60
C PRO A 216 4.81 -2.12 1.33
N VAL A 217 5.74 -1.57 0.55
CA VAL A 217 6.79 -0.68 1.05
C VAL A 217 6.31 0.74 0.79
N ASN A 218 5.86 1.39 1.86
CA ASN A 218 5.42 2.79 1.83
C ASN A 218 6.62 3.68 2.15
N LEU A 219 6.65 4.84 1.54
CA LEU A 219 7.60 5.90 1.85
C LEU A 219 6.82 7.01 2.56
N LEU A 220 7.35 7.53 3.65
CA LEU A 220 6.65 8.53 4.46
C LEU A 220 6.24 9.72 3.58
N VAL A 221 4.94 9.96 3.51
CA VAL A 221 4.40 11.09 2.75
C VAL A 221 4.39 12.33 3.63
N PRO A 222 5.03 13.43 3.20
CA PRO A 222 5.09 14.68 3.94
C PRO A 222 3.75 15.40 3.90
N ILE A 223 2.92 15.17 4.89
CA ILE A 223 1.65 15.88 5.06
C ILE A 223 1.80 16.91 6.16
N GLU A 224 1.53 18.17 5.84
CA GLU A 224 1.54 19.25 6.81
C GLU A 224 0.52 19.01 7.92
N GLY A 225 0.91 19.22 9.17
CA GLY A 225 0.08 18.93 10.33
C GLY A 225 0.25 17.51 10.92
N ASN A 226 0.97 16.60 10.26
CA ASN A 226 1.34 15.33 10.88
C ASN A 226 2.43 15.52 11.94
N VAL A 227 2.43 14.66 12.95
CA VAL A 227 3.45 14.69 14.02
C VAL A 227 4.83 14.37 13.45
N LEU A 228 4.94 13.34 12.60
CA LEU A 228 6.12 13.11 11.80
C LEU A 228 6.08 14.04 10.58
N SER A 229 6.73 15.16 10.72
CA SER A 229 7.09 16.02 9.59
C SER A 229 8.33 15.43 8.91
N PRO A 230 8.48 15.52 7.59
CA PRO A 230 9.68 15.06 6.90
C PRO A 230 10.84 16.01 7.18
N GLN A 231 11.39 15.93 8.36
CA GLN A 231 12.69 16.51 8.63
C GLN A 231 13.71 15.62 7.95
N GLU A 232 14.20 16.08 6.78
CA GLU A 232 15.44 15.64 6.16
C GLU A 232 15.68 14.11 6.19
N SER A 233 14.64 13.31 5.94
CA SER A 233 14.88 11.88 5.73
C SER A 233 15.76 11.77 4.50
N ASN A 234 17.00 11.34 4.67
CA ASN A 234 17.95 11.01 3.60
C ASN A 234 17.45 9.82 2.75
N MET A 235 16.15 9.82 2.40
CA MET A 235 15.54 8.81 1.54
C MET A 235 15.92 9.12 0.08
N SER A 236 17.18 8.83 -0.26
CA SER A 236 17.59 8.91 -1.64
C SER A 236 16.90 7.81 -2.47
N PRO A 237 16.68 8.04 -3.77
CA PRO A 237 16.19 6.99 -4.67
C PRO A 237 17.03 5.72 -4.62
N ASP A 238 18.36 5.83 -4.54
CA ASP A 238 19.27 4.68 -4.41
C ASP A 238 18.95 3.86 -3.15
N PHE A 239 18.81 4.50 -2.01
CA PHE A 239 18.50 3.82 -0.74
C PHE A 239 17.15 3.10 -0.80
N ILE A 240 16.12 3.74 -1.36
CA ILE A 240 14.79 3.14 -1.52
C ILE A 240 14.84 1.91 -2.43
N LEU A 241 15.58 1.99 -3.54
CA LEU A 241 15.75 0.87 -4.45
C LEU A 241 16.48 -0.31 -3.77
N ARG A 242 17.48 -0.04 -2.93
CA ARG A 242 18.15 -1.05 -2.09
C ARG A 242 17.20 -1.74 -1.12
N ILE A 243 16.32 -0.97 -0.49
CA ILE A 243 15.26 -1.53 0.38
C ILE A 243 14.35 -2.46 -0.42
N LEU A 244 13.86 -2.04 -1.58
CA LEU A 244 13.01 -2.88 -2.43
C LEU A 244 13.73 -4.16 -2.87
N CYS A 245 15.03 -4.09 -3.21
CA CYS A 245 15.85 -5.26 -3.52
C CYS A 245 15.96 -6.20 -2.30
N LEU A 246 16.25 -5.66 -1.11
CA LEU A 246 16.32 -6.43 0.13
C LEU A 246 15.01 -7.17 0.41
N PHE A 247 13.87 -6.47 0.28
CA PHE A 247 12.55 -7.09 0.47
C PHE A 247 12.29 -8.20 -0.54
N ARG A 248 12.69 -8.01 -1.82
CA ARG A 248 12.59 -9.06 -2.84
C ARG A 248 13.45 -10.27 -2.51
N PHE A 249 14.69 -10.09 -2.09
CA PHE A 249 15.57 -11.20 -1.75
C PHE A 249 15.09 -11.99 -0.53
N LEU A 250 14.59 -11.30 0.48
CA LEU A 250 14.08 -11.94 1.70
C LEU A 250 12.71 -12.58 1.49
N ASN A 251 11.89 -12.05 0.58
CA ASN A 251 10.51 -12.49 0.31
C ASN A 251 10.31 -12.77 -1.19
N PRO A 252 10.98 -13.77 -1.75
CA PRO A 252 11.09 -13.95 -3.20
C PRO A 252 9.75 -14.19 -3.91
N SER A 253 8.82 -14.89 -3.26
CA SER A 253 7.50 -15.25 -3.80
C SER A 253 6.37 -14.32 -3.34
N SER A 254 6.65 -13.29 -2.54
CA SER A 254 5.66 -12.32 -2.12
C SER A 254 5.47 -11.22 -3.17
N GLU A 255 4.26 -10.71 -3.29
CA GLU A 255 3.99 -9.49 -4.03
C GLU A 255 4.64 -8.30 -3.30
N ILE A 256 5.72 -7.75 -3.85
CA ILE A 256 6.35 -6.52 -3.33
C ILE A 256 5.70 -5.33 -4.04
N ARG A 257 5.13 -4.42 -3.25
CA ARG A 257 4.48 -3.21 -3.76
C ARG A 257 5.28 -1.99 -3.40
N VAL A 258 5.70 -1.22 -4.42
CA VAL A 258 6.11 0.16 -4.21
C VAL A 258 4.84 0.99 -4.03
N ALA A 259 4.63 1.52 -2.81
CA ALA A 259 3.32 2.01 -2.39
C ALA A 259 3.29 3.54 -2.23
N ALA A 260 2.85 4.05 -1.06
CA ALA A 260 2.76 5.49 -0.84
C ALA A 260 4.10 6.21 -1.02
N GLY A 261 4.06 7.45 -1.52
CA GLY A 261 5.22 8.34 -1.59
C GLY A 261 6.24 8.02 -2.70
N ARG A 262 5.98 7.02 -3.55
CA ARG A 262 6.93 6.62 -4.60
C ARG A 262 7.27 7.77 -5.55
N GLU A 263 6.28 8.54 -5.98
CA GLU A 263 6.46 9.66 -6.90
C GLU A 263 7.33 10.76 -6.31
N LEU A 264 7.16 11.02 -5.00
CA LEU A 264 7.90 12.05 -4.27
C LEU A 264 9.38 11.70 -4.09
N HIS A 265 9.63 10.47 -3.70
CA HIS A 265 10.95 10.04 -3.24
C HIS A 265 11.79 9.37 -4.33
N LEU A 266 11.19 8.63 -5.26
CA LEU A 266 11.92 8.01 -6.38
C LEU A 266 12.13 8.97 -7.54
N ARG A 267 11.24 9.94 -7.74
CA ARG A 267 11.36 10.98 -8.77
C ARG A 267 11.61 10.38 -10.16
N SER A 268 12.66 10.80 -10.86
CA SER A 268 13.02 10.27 -12.17
C SER A 268 13.41 8.79 -12.18
N MET A 269 13.72 8.21 -11.02
CA MET A 269 14.07 6.79 -10.87
C MET A 269 12.85 5.90 -10.52
N GLU A 270 11.63 6.44 -10.59
CA GLU A 270 10.41 5.70 -10.22
C GLU A 270 10.26 4.39 -10.99
N VAL A 271 10.57 4.38 -12.28
CA VAL A 271 10.52 3.19 -13.14
C VAL A 271 11.45 2.07 -12.67
N MET A 272 12.58 2.40 -12.06
CA MET A 272 13.55 1.41 -11.56
C MET A 272 12.98 0.55 -10.43
N ALA A 273 11.98 1.04 -9.71
CA ALA A 273 11.31 0.28 -8.66
C ALA A 273 10.53 -0.93 -9.20
N LEU A 274 10.14 -0.94 -10.48
CA LEU A 274 9.44 -2.06 -11.10
C LEU A 274 10.33 -3.29 -11.29
N TYR A 275 11.64 -3.17 -11.23
CA TYR A 275 12.55 -4.31 -11.32
C TYR A 275 12.53 -5.18 -10.06
N PRO A 276 12.66 -4.67 -8.82
CA PRO A 276 12.48 -5.47 -7.61
C PRO A 276 11.01 -5.65 -7.22
N ALA A 277 10.14 -4.66 -7.46
CA ALA A 277 8.71 -4.72 -7.12
C ALA A 277 7.87 -5.16 -8.32
N ASN A 278 6.75 -5.82 -8.04
CA ASN A 278 5.80 -6.30 -9.07
C ASN A 278 4.38 -5.77 -8.84
N SER A 279 4.24 -4.72 -8.03
CA SER A 279 2.92 -4.13 -7.73
C SER A 279 3.05 -2.65 -7.36
N LEU A 280 2.00 -1.88 -7.64
CA LEU A 280 1.87 -0.47 -7.27
C LEU A 280 0.40 -0.06 -7.08
N PHE A 281 0.17 1.13 -6.53
CA PHE A 281 -1.14 1.77 -6.52
C PHE A 281 -1.29 2.75 -7.69
N LEU A 282 -2.48 2.79 -8.29
CA LEU A 282 -2.94 3.90 -9.11
C LEU A 282 -3.61 4.97 -8.24
N GLN A 283 -3.63 6.22 -8.72
CA GLN A 283 -4.38 7.35 -8.12
C GLN A 283 -3.86 7.83 -6.76
N GLY A 284 -2.57 7.62 -6.46
CA GLY A 284 -1.98 8.05 -5.20
C GLY A 284 -2.35 7.15 -4.03
N TYR A 285 -2.27 7.68 -2.80
CA TYR A 285 -2.47 6.90 -1.59
C TYR A 285 -3.30 7.65 -0.55
N LEU A 286 -4.46 7.13 -0.20
CA LEU A 286 -5.42 7.73 0.75
C LEU A 286 -5.66 9.21 0.46
N ASN A 287 -5.27 10.09 1.38
CA ASN A 287 -5.45 11.55 1.25
C ASN A 287 -4.42 12.21 0.32
N ALA A 288 -3.31 11.56 -0.01
CA ALA A 288 -2.28 12.12 -0.87
C ALA A 288 -2.56 11.84 -2.35
N LYS A 289 -2.41 12.88 -3.18
CA LYS A 289 -2.43 12.75 -4.64
C LYS A 289 -1.19 11.99 -5.11
N GLY A 290 -1.33 11.27 -6.20
CA GLY A 290 -0.24 10.62 -6.93
C GLY A 290 -0.22 11.06 -8.39
N SER A 291 0.62 10.41 -9.17
CA SER A 291 0.65 10.58 -10.62
C SER A 291 -0.68 10.17 -11.25
N SER A 292 -0.99 10.72 -12.42
CA SER A 292 -2.15 10.30 -13.20
C SER A 292 -2.07 8.81 -13.57
N ASN A 293 -3.22 8.20 -13.78
CA ASN A 293 -3.28 6.81 -14.25
C ASN A 293 -2.53 6.65 -15.57
N ALA A 294 -2.75 7.60 -16.50
CA ALA A 294 -2.10 7.60 -17.81
C ALA A 294 -0.58 7.59 -17.70
N ARG A 295 0.00 8.45 -16.84
CA ARG A 295 1.45 8.49 -16.60
C ARG A 295 1.96 7.17 -16.02
N THR A 296 1.27 6.63 -15.01
CA THR A 296 1.67 5.39 -14.36
C THR A 296 1.59 4.18 -15.32
N LEU A 297 0.50 4.06 -16.09
CA LEU A 297 0.34 2.98 -17.07
C LEU A 297 1.35 3.11 -18.21
N ARG A 298 1.64 4.33 -18.68
CA ARG A 298 2.68 4.59 -19.68
C ARG A 298 4.06 4.19 -19.17
N MET A 299 4.40 4.54 -17.92
CA MET A 299 5.68 4.12 -17.30
C MET A 299 5.82 2.59 -17.28
N ILE A 300 4.76 1.85 -16.95
CA ILE A 300 4.75 0.38 -16.98
C ILE A 300 5.03 -0.12 -18.40
N LYS A 301 4.33 0.43 -19.39
CA LYS A 301 4.47 0.04 -20.80
C LYS A 301 5.86 0.35 -21.35
N ASP A 302 6.36 1.57 -21.13
CA ASP A 302 7.66 2.04 -21.67
C ASP A 302 8.83 1.24 -21.07
N ALA A 303 8.65 0.70 -19.85
CA ALA A 303 9.62 -0.20 -19.22
C ALA A 303 9.52 -1.66 -19.70
N GLY A 304 8.64 -1.98 -20.65
CA GLY A 304 8.45 -3.33 -21.19
C GLY A 304 7.69 -4.29 -20.28
N PHE A 305 6.97 -3.77 -19.29
CA PHE A 305 6.09 -4.55 -18.42
C PHE A 305 4.65 -4.56 -18.94
N SER A 306 3.91 -5.62 -18.57
CA SER A 306 2.46 -5.70 -18.74
C SER A 306 1.75 -5.52 -17.39
N ILE A 307 0.45 -5.31 -17.41
CA ILE A 307 -0.36 -5.35 -16.19
C ILE A 307 -1.02 -6.72 -16.03
N LYS A 308 -1.21 -7.16 -14.79
CA LYS A 308 -2.03 -8.33 -14.49
C LYS A 308 -3.52 -7.96 -14.56
N SER A 309 -4.05 -7.95 -15.77
CA SER A 309 -5.45 -7.62 -16.06
C SER A 309 -5.89 -8.39 -17.30
N GLU A 310 -7.19 -8.57 -17.46
CA GLU A 310 -7.82 -9.05 -18.71
C GLU A 310 -7.88 -7.92 -19.76
N LEU A 311 -7.74 -6.68 -19.31
CA LEU A 311 -7.76 -5.50 -20.17
C LEU A 311 -6.37 -5.25 -20.75
N ASP A 312 -6.33 -4.91 -22.03
CA ASP A 312 -5.10 -4.57 -22.72
C ASP A 312 -4.58 -3.19 -22.24
N LEU A 313 -3.27 -3.09 -22.03
CA LEU A 313 -2.64 -1.87 -21.52
C LEU A 313 -2.75 -0.70 -22.52
N ASP A 314 -2.74 -0.98 -23.83
CA ASP A 314 -2.87 0.04 -24.87
C ASP A 314 -4.30 0.56 -24.96
N GLU A 315 -5.31 -0.30 -24.76
CA GLU A 315 -6.71 0.10 -24.68
C GLU A 315 -6.93 0.98 -23.45
N LEU A 316 -6.45 0.59 -22.30
CA LEU A 316 -6.53 1.41 -21.08
C LEU A 316 -5.88 2.79 -21.25
N LEU A 317 -4.77 2.88 -21.98
CA LEU A 317 -4.12 4.16 -22.25
C LEU A 317 -4.91 5.05 -23.20
N LYS A 318 -5.65 4.48 -24.17
CA LYS A 318 -6.52 5.25 -25.07
C LYS A 318 -7.73 5.88 -24.36
N GLU A 319 -8.26 5.18 -23.34
CA GLU A 319 -9.42 5.65 -22.58
C GLU A 319 -9.08 6.76 -21.56
N GLN A 320 -7.79 6.99 -21.28
CA GLN A 320 -7.37 8.01 -20.32
C GLN A 320 -7.36 9.39 -20.99
N ALA A 321 -8.21 10.28 -20.51
CA ALA A 321 -8.13 11.70 -20.89
C ALA A 321 -6.77 12.29 -20.50
N PRO A 322 -6.23 13.26 -21.28
CA PRO A 322 -5.04 13.98 -20.90
C PRO A 322 -5.25 14.67 -19.55
N GLN A 323 -4.64 14.18 -18.51
CA GLN A 323 -4.62 14.83 -17.20
C GLN A 323 -3.28 15.53 -17.03
N GLN A 324 -3.33 16.76 -16.55
CA GLN A 324 -2.12 17.46 -16.14
C GLN A 324 -1.52 16.74 -14.92
N ASP A 325 -0.31 16.22 -15.06
CA ASP A 325 0.42 15.64 -13.94
C ASP A 325 0.82 16.77 -12.99
N LEU A 326 0.15 16.83 -11.85
CA LEU A 326 0.54 17.70 -10.75
C LEU A 326 1.75 17.04 -10.07
N VAL A 327 2.92 17.38 -10.56
CA VAL A 327 4.17 16.99 -9.90
C VAL A 327 4.35 17.94 -8.72
N SER A 328 4.31 17.43 -7.49
CA SER A 328 4.77 18.20 -6.34
C SER A 328 6.25 18.53 -6.55
N ASP A 329 6.69 19.67 -6.07
CA ASP A 329 8.12 20.07 -6.09
C ASP A 329 9.00 19.19 -5.17
N GLY A 330 8.43 18.14 -4.58
CA GLY A 330 9.10 17.20 -3.68
C GLY A 330 9.10 17.62 -2.22
N SER A 331 8.65 18.84 -1.87
CA SER A 331 8.69 19.37 -0.49
C SER A 331 7.42 19.04 0.30
N LYS A 332 6.26 18.99 -0.34
CA LYS A 332 4.96 18.72 0.30
C LYS A 332 4.05 17.86 -0.56
N ALA A 333 3.28 16.99 0.09
CA ALA A 333 2.23 16.24 -0.59
C ALA A 333 1.02 17.12 -0.91
N LEU A 334 0.49 16.97 -2.11
CA LEU A 334 -0.81 17.54 -2.46
C LEU A 334 -1.92 16.64 -1.93
N LEU A 335 -2.91 17.23 -1.24
CA LEU A 335 -4.05 16.51 -0.70
C LEU A 335 -5.18 16.39 -1.73
N LYS A 336 -5.93 15.30 -1.64
CA LYS A 336 -7.14 15.06 -2.41
C LYS A 336 -8.31 15.82 -1.80
N GLY A 337 -9.09 16.50 -2.63
CA GLY A 337 -10.37 17.05 -2.22
C GLY A 337 -11.50 16.00 -2.24
N LEU A 338 -12.66 16.38 -1.70
CA LEU A 338 -13.82 15.49 -1.57
C LEU A 338 -14.22 14.81 -2.88
N LYS A 339 -14.13 15.52 -4.00
CA LYS A 339 -14.44 14.97 -5.33
C LYS A 339 -13.54 13.82 -5.75
N GLU A 340 -12.26 13.84 -5.36
CA GLU A 340 -11.30 12.77 -5.66
C GLU A 340 -11.44 11.60 -4.68
N LEU A 341 -11.84 11.88 -3.44
CA LEU A 341 -12.04 10.87 -2.39
C LEU A 341 -13.38 10.15 -2.51
N ARG A 342 -14.42 10.81 -3.04
CA ARG A 342 -15.77 10.27 -3.22
C ARG A 342 -16.28 10.49 -4.66
N PRO A 343 -15.67 9.86 -5.66
CA PRO A 343 -16.01 10.09 -7.07
C PRO A 343 -17.43 9.62 -7.45
N ALA A 344 -17.97 8.63 -6.75
CA ALA A 344 -19.29 8.08 -7.05
C ALA A 344 -20.46 9.03 -6.71
N ILE A 345 -20.28 10.04 -5.87
CA ILE A 345 -21.33 11.03 -5.56
C ILE A 345 -21.66 11.92 -6.76
N GLN A 346 -20.75 12.08 -7.72
CA GLN A 346 -20.90 13.00 -8.84
C GLN A 346 -21.66 12.41 -10.04
N THR A 347 -21.97 11.13 -10.00
CA THR A 347 -22.69 10.43 -11.09
C THR A 347 -24.21 10.44 -10.93
N LYS A 348 -24.74 11.25 -9.98
CA LYS A 348 -26.18 11.43 -9.76
C LYS A 348 -26.67 12.78 -10.25
#